data_9f005590ab1f85e2ba0ad467e90b93e8
#
_entry.id   9f005590ab1f85e2ba0ad467e90b93e8
#
_cell.length_a   1.000
_cell.length_b   1.000
_cell.length_c   1.000
_cell.angle_alpha   90.00
_cell.angle_beta   90.00
_cell.angle_gamma   90.00
#
_symmetry.space_group_name_H-M   'P 1'
#
loop_
_entity.id
_entity.type
_entity.pdbx_description
1 polymer ?
#
loop_
_entity_poly.entity_id
_entity_poly.type
_entity_poly.pdbx_seq_one_letter_code
_entity_poly.pdbx_strand_id
1 'polypeptide(L)'
;VEEYKLNNDINASSKDIDCGITSKQNLIHEKENELESLNAQKAKQYDLLEQGIYTTEVFLERAKTIAASIQSCSATIEKLKEEIKHEQNIIKQQSDFIPRCEELLDNYWSLDTESKNKMLKSLIEKIAYSKDNKNAYGKGNEINFQLDIFPKIQKNN
;
A
#
# COMPACT_ATOMS: atom_id res chain seq x y z
N VAL A 1 -10.98 -7.34 25.10
CA VAL A 1 -11.18 -8.43 24.13
C VAL A 1 -11.25 -7.88 22.70
N GLU A 2 -11.89 -6.73 22.47
CA GLU A 2 -12.00 -6.11 21.13
C GLU A 2 -10.71 -5.42 20.70
N GLU A 3 -10.02 -4.75 21.60
CA GLU A 3 -8.70 -4.15 21.38
C GLU A 3 -7.65 -5.18 20.96
N TYR A 4 -7.67 -6.37 21.57
CA TYR A 4 -6.79 -7.49 21.21
C TYR A 4 -7.07 -8.03 19.79
N LYS A 5 -8.33 -8.03 19.34
CA LYS A 5 -8.70 -8.45 17.99
C LYS A 5 -8.20 -7.45 16.95
N LEU A 6 -8.42 -6.15 17.16
CA LEU A 6 -7.99 -5.11 16.24
C LEU A 6 -6.47 -5.11 16.05
N ASN A 7 -5.70 -5.25 17.14
CA ASN A 7 -4.25 -5.36 17.09
C ASN A 7 -3.78 -6.59 16.31
N ASN A 8 -4.44 -7.74 16.50
CA ASN A 8 -4.09 -8.95 15.77
C ASN A 8 -4.41 -8.84 14.28
N ASP A 9 -5.54 -8.24 13.91
CA ASP A 9 -5.92 -8.03 12.51
C ASP A 9 -4.98 -7.06 11.80
N ILE A 10 -4.57 -5.98 12.46
CA ILE A 10 -3.58 -5.03 11.92
C ILE A 10 -2.21 -5.71 11.75
N ASN A 11 -1.75 -6.47 12.74
CA ASN A 11 -0.46 -7.15 12.69
C ASN A 11 -0.43 -8.26 11.64
N ALA A 12 -1.51 -9.01 11.45
CA ALA A 12 -1.62 -10.02 10.40
C ALA A 12 -1.58 -9.37 9.01
N SER A 13 -2.36 -8.30 8.81
CA SER A 13 -2.38 -7.53 7.55
C SER A 13 -1.00 -6.93 7.23
N SER A 14 -0.29 -6.40 8.23
CA SER A 14 1.05 -5.83 8.04
C SER A 14 2.08 -6.88 7.64
N LYS A 15 2.01 -8.10 8.17
CA LYS A 15 2.91 -9.21 7.80
C LYS A 15 2.69 -9.67 6.37
N ASP A 16 1.44 -9.75 5.92
CA ASP A 16 1.12 -10.13 4.53
C ASP A 16 1.64 -9.09 3.55
N ILE A 17 1.51 -7.80 3.87
CA ILE A 17 2.05 -6.70 3.06
C ILE A 17 3.57 -6.76 3.02
N ASP A 18 4.23 -7.02 4.15
CA ASP A 18 5.70 -7.10 4.25
C ASP A 18 6.26 -8.25 3.41
N CYS A 19 5.56 -9.39 3.39
CA CYS A 19 5.87 -10.51 2.48
C CYS A 19 5.72 -10.10 1.01
N GLY A 20 4.67 -9.35 0.67
CA GLY A 20 4.44 -8.78 -0.66
C GLY A 20 5.56 -7.82 -1.09
N ILE A 21 5.99 -6.93 -0.20
CA ILE A 21 7.11 -6.01 -0.43
C ILE A 21 8.40 -6.79 -0.72
N THR A 22 8.72 -7.80 0.10
CA THR A 22 9.92 -8.62 -0.09
C THR A 22 9.91 -9.32 -1.45
N SER A 23 8.77 -9.87 -1.87
CA SER A 23 8.61 -10.52 -3.17
C SER A 23 8.84 -9.52 -4.33
N LYS A 24 8.31 -8.30 -4.21
CA LYS A 24 8.52 -7.24 -5.21
C LYS A 24 9.97 -6.76 -5.25
N GLN A 25 10.65 -6.67 -4.12
CA GLN A 25 12.08 -6.33 -4.05
C GLN A 25 12.94 -7.37 -4.78
N ASN A 26 12.64 -8.67 -4.60
CA ASN A 26 13.33 -9.74 -5.32
C ASN A 26 13.09 -9.62 -6.84
N LEU A 27 11.85 -9.33 -7.25
CA LEU A 27 11.54 -9.14 -8.67
C LEU A 27 12.23 -7.90 -9.25
N ILE A 28 12.35 -6.81 -8.49
CA ILE A 28 13.13 -5.64 -8.91
C ILE A 28 14.59 -6.04 -9.15
N HIS A 29 15.20 -6.80 -8.22
CA HIS A 29 16.57 -7.24 -8.37
C HIS A 29 16.78 -8.12 -9.62
N GLU A 30 15.85 -9.05 -9.89
CA GLU A 30 15.86 -9.85 -11.13
C GLU A 30 15.79 -8.97 -12.39
N LYS A 31 14.91 -7.95 -12.37
CA LYS A 31 14.76 -7.02 -13.49
C LYS A 31 15.96 -6.08 -13.65
N GLU A 32 16.62 -5.68 -12.58
CA GLU A 32 17.86 -4.91 -12.63
C GLU A 32 18.99 -5.73 -13.28
N ASN A 33 19.12 -7.01 -12.95
CA ASN A 33 20.07 -7.92 -13.60
C ASN A 33 19.74 -8.13 -15.09
N GLU A 34 18.46 -8.25 -15.45
CA GLU A 34 18.03 -8.32 -16.85
C GLU A 34 18.41 -7.03 -17.61
N LEU A 35 18.18 -5.86 -16.99
CA LEU A 35 18.52 -4.57 -17.57
C LEU A 35 20.03 -4.42 -17.81
N GLU A 36 20.86 -4.87 -16.87
CA GLU A 36 22.31 -4.90 -17.04
C GLU A 36 22.73 -5.79 -18.21
N SER A 37 22.14 -6.99 -18.33
CA SER A 37 22.37 -7.91 -19.44
C SER A 37 21.97 -7.28 -20.79
N LEU A 38 20.82 -6.61 -20.87
CA LEU A 38 20.36 -5.92 -22.07
C LEU A 38 21.28 -4.77 -22.47
N ASN A 39 21.80 -4.02 -21.50
CA ASN A 39 22.78 -2.96 -21.76
C ASN A 39 24.13 -3.52 -22.28
N ALA A 40 24.59 -4.65 -21.73
CA ALA A 40 25.77 -5.34 -22.23
C ALA A 40 25.57 -5.85 -23.67
N GLN A 41 24.38 -6.41 -23.97
CA GLN A 41 24.01 -6.82 -25.33
C GLN A 41 23.99 -5.62 -26.30
N LYS A 42 23.44 -4.49 -25.86
CA LYS A 42 23.43 -3.24 -26.63
C LYS A 42 24.86 -2.78 -26.97
N ALA A 43 25.74 -2.76 -25.97
CA ALA A 43 27.15 -2.41 -26.21
C ALA A 43 27.83 -3.35 -27.25
N LYS A 44 27.66 -4.66 -27.09
CA LYS A 44 28.21 -5.66 -28.02
C LYS A 44 27.68 -5.50 -29.44
N GLN A 45 26.46 -5.02 -29.66
CA GLN A 45 25.94 -4.77 -31.00
C GLN A 45 26.71 -3.64 -31.71
N TYR A 46 27.11 -2.60 -31.00
CA TYR A 46 27.93 -1.53 -31.57
C TYR A 46 29.32 -2.08 -32.01
N ASP A 47 29.92 -2.92 -31.17
CA ASP A 47 31.21 -3.55 -31.50
C ASP A 47 31.12 -4.41 -32.77
N LEU A 48 30.03 -5.17 -32.91
CA LEU A 48 29.80 -6.03 -34.09
C LEU A 48 29.51 -5.22 -35.36
N LEU A 49 28.91 -4.05 -35.26
CA LEU A 49 28.71 -3.13 -36.37
C LEU A 49 30.04 -2.52 -36.80
N GLU A 50 30.87 -2.06 -35.85
CA GLU A 50 32.18 -1.47 -36.11
C GLU A 50 33.15 -2.49 -36.76
N GLN A 51 33.03 -3.77 -36.37
CA GLN A 51 33.78 -4.86 -36.97
C GLN A 51 33.26 -5.28 -38.35
N GLY A 52 32.18 -4.68 -38.85
CA GLY A 52 31.59 -5.02 -40.15
C GLY A 52 30.89 -6.39 -40.18
N ILE A 53 30.64 -7.01 -39.02
CA ILE A 53 29.96 -8.30 -38.92
C ILE A 53 28.46 -8.12 -39.13
N TYR A 54 27.90 -7.01 -38.66
CA TYR A 54 26.49 -6.66 -38.89
C TYR A 54 26.34 -5.69 -40.05
N THR A 55 25.29 -5.93 -40.89
CA THR A 55 24.83 -4.88 -41.82
C THR A 55 24.04 -3.83 -41.01
N THR A 56 23.94 -2.62 -41.57
CA THR A 56 23.19 -1.53 -40.94
C THR A 56 21.75 -1.91 -40.68
N GLU A 57 21.09 -2.65 -41.58
CA GLU A 57 19.71 -3.10 -41.44
C GLU A 57 19.54 -4.04 -40.24
N VAL A 58 20.41 -5.06 -40.13
CA VAL A 58 20.39 -6.02 -39.01
C VAL A 58 20.66 -5.33 -37.69
N PHE A 59 21.58 -4.36 -37.66
CA PHE A 59 21.88 -3.56 -36.49
C PHE A 59 20.62 -2.76 -36.05
N LEU A 60 19.97 -2.04 -36.96
CA LEU A 60 18.82 -1.20 -36.65
C LEU A 60 17.64 -2.04 -36.13
N GLU A 61 17.36 -3.19 -36.70
CA GLU A 61 16.29 -4.09 -36.24
C GLU A 61 16.56 -4.58 -34.81
N ARG A 62 17.79 -5.07 -34.55
CA ARG A 62 18.18 -5.56 -33.22
C ARG A 62 18.24 -4.44 -32.18
N ALA A 63 18.75 -3.27 -32.56
CA ALA A 63 18.80 -2.11 -31.68
C ALA A 63 17.40 -1.67 -31.25
N LYS A 64 16.43 -1.68 -32.16
CA LYS A 64 15.02 -1.38 -31.85
C LYS A 64 14.45 -2.39 -30.86
N THR A 65 14.71 -3.67 -31.05
CA THR A 65 14.22 -4.74 -30.15
C THR A 65 14.81 -4.59 -28.75
N ILE A 66 16.14 -4.39 -28.64
CA ILE A 66 16.79 -4.22 -27.34
C ILE A 66 16.32 -2.93 -26.65
N ALA A 67 16.16 -1.83 -27.38
CA ALA A 67 15.65 -0.58 -26.83
C ALA A 67 14.24 -0.75 -26.25
N ALA A 68 13.34 -1.45 -26.94
CA ALA A 68 12.02 -1.76 -26.45
C ALA A 68 12.04 -2.63 -25.17
N SER A 69 12.93 -3.63 -25.12
CA SER A 69 13.10 -4.49 -23.95
C SER A 69 13.64 -3.69 -22.73
N ILE A 70 14.61 -2.83 -22.94
CA ILE A 70 15.16 -1.93 -21.90
C ILE A 70 14.05 -1.02 -21.37
N GLN A 71 13.28 -0.41 -22.25
CA GLN A 71 12.18 0.47 -21.85
C GLN A 71 11.12 -0.28 -21.04
N SER A 72 10.70 -1.47 -21.48
CA SER A 72 9.74 -2.32 -20.78
C SER A 72 10.24 -2.74 -19.39
N CYS A 73 11.51 -3.15 -19.32
CA CYS A 73 12.15 -3.55 -18.07
C CYS A 73 12.21 -2.38 -17.07
N SER A 74 12.68 -1.21 -17.52
CA SER A 74 12.74 0.00 -16.71
C SER A 74 11.35 0.43 -16.21
N ALA A 75 10.33 0.41 -17.07
CA ALA A 75 8.96 0.75 -16.69
C ALA A 75 8.40 -0.22 -15.62
N THR A 76 8.74 -1.50 -15.71
CA THR A 76 8.34 -2.51 -14.72
C THR A 76 9.01 -2.22 -13.36
N ILE A 77 10.30 -1.89 -13.35
CA ILE A 77 11.03 -1.53 -12.12
C ILE A 77 10.40 -0.32 -11.44
N GLU A 78 10.12 0.76 -12.19
CA GLU A 78 9.51 1.95 -11.64
C GLU A 78 8.10 1.67 -11.07
N LYS A 79 7.28 0.91 -11.78
CA LYS A 79 5.96 0.50 -11.29
C LYS A 79 6.05 -0.27 -9.97
N LEU A 80 6.97 -1.24 -9.87
CA LEU A 80 7.16 -2.02 -8.64
C LEU A 80 7.65 -1.15 -7.47
N LYS A 81 8.52 -0.17 -7.74
CA LYS A 81 8.98 0.80 -6.72
C LYS A 81 7.84 1.67 -6.21
N GLU A 82 6.94 2.12 -7.08
CA GLU A 82 5.75 2.89 -6.68
C GLU A 82 4.79 2.03 -5.84
N GLU A 83 4.56 0.78 -6.23
CA GLU A 83 3.73 -0.15 -5.46
C GLU A 83 4.30 -0.40 -4.06
N ILE A 84 5.62 -0.64 -3.93
CA ILE A 84 6.29 -0.81 -2.63
C ILE A 84 6.11 0.44 -1.77
N LYS A 85 6.30 1.63 -2.35
CA LYS A 85 6.13 2.89 -1.63
C LYS A 85 4.69 3.06 -1.12
N HIS A 86 3.72 2.67 -1.92
CA HIS A 86 2.30 2.70 -1.51
C HIS A 86 2.05 1.74 -0.34
N GLU A 87 2.52 0.50 -0.42
CA GLU A 87 2.38 -0.51 0.63
C GLU A 87 3.08 -0.10 1.93
N GLN A 88 4.28 0.47 1.86
CA GLN A 88 4.99 1.03 3.02
C GLN A 88 4.20 2.15 3.70
N ASN A 89 3.53 3.00 2.92
CA ASN A 89 2.65 4.04 3.48
C ASN A 89 1.45 3.44 4.21
N ILE A 90 0.87 2.35 3.69
CA ILE A 90 -0.23 1.64 4.36
C ILE A 90 0.23 1.08 5.71
N ILE A 91 1.36 0.37 5.75
CA ILE A 91 1.94 -0.16 6.99
C ILE A 91 2.16 0.98 8.01
N LYS A 92 2.74 2.09 7.56
CA LYS A 92 2.97 3.25 8.42
C LYS A 92 1.67 3.81 8.98
N GLN A 93 0.63 3.98 8.16
CA GLN A 93 -0.67 4.46 8.61
C GLN A 93 -1.32 3.50 9.62
N GLN A 94 -1.18 2.19 9.40
CA GLN A 94 -1.67 1.16 10.32
C GLN A 94 -0.92 1.20 11.65
N SER A 95 0.41 1.32 11.63
CA SER A 95 1.22 1.40 12.84
C SER A 95 0.99 2.68 13.65
N ASP A 96 0.69 3.79 12.98
CA ASP A 96 0.43 5.08 13.64
C ASP A 96 -1.00 5.19 14.19
N PHE A 97 -1.91 4.28 13.79
CA PHE A 97 -3.32 4.37 14.15
C PHE A 97 -3.57 4.17 15.66
N ILE A 98 -2.97 3.13 16.24
CA ILE A 98 -3.17 2.81 17.67
C ILE A 98 -2.61 3.88 18.58
N PRO A 99 -1.34 4.35 18.43
CA PRO A 99 -0.82 5.47 19.21
C PRO A 99 -1.69 6.72 19.13
N ARG A 100 -2.27 7.02 17.96
CA ARG A 100 -3.18 8.16 17.80
C ARG A 100 -4.52 7.97 18.52
N CYS A 101 -5.01 6.74 18.62
CA CYS A 101 -6.18 6.42 19.43
C CYS A 101 -5.88 6.60 20.92
N GLU A 102 -4.74 6.13 21.40
CA GLU A 102 -4.28 6.29 22.77
C GLU A 102 -4.12 7.78 23.14
N GLU A 103 -3.46 8.56 22.28
CA GLU A 103 -3.32 10.00 22.45
C GLU A 103 -4.69 10.71 22.55
N LEU A 104 -5.66 10.30 21.72
CA LEU A 104 -7.03 10.82 21.80
C LEU A 104 -7.66 10.49 23.15
N LEU A 105 -7.58 9.24 23.60
CA LEU A 105 -8.20 8.81 24.87
C LEU A 105 -7.60 9.53 26.06
N ASP A 106 -6.28 9.68 26.11
CA ASP A 106 -5.57 10.34 27.21
C ASP A 106 -5.91 11.82 27.29
N ASN A 107 -6.04 12.50 26.16
CA ASN A 107 -6.24 13.95 26.11
C ASN A 107 -7.70 14.37 25.91
N TYR A 108 -8.62 13.42 25.62
CA TYR A 108 -9.99 13.71 25.20
C TYR A 108 -10.73 14.71 26.12
N TRP A 109 -10.60 14.52 27.44
CA TRP A 109 -11.34 15.35 28.40
C TRP A 109 -10.77 16.75 28.57
N SER A 110 -9.49 16.95 28.25
CA SER A 110 -8.80 18.24 28.33
C SER A 110 -8.96 19.11 27.09
N LEU A 111 -9.38 18.50 25.95
CA LEU A 111 -9.53 19.19 24.68
C LEU A 111 -10.84 20.00 24.60
N ASP A 112 -10.80 21.09 23.85
CA ASP A 112 -11.99 21.83 23.45
C ASP A 112 -12.81 21.07 22.40
N THR A 113 -14.04 21.50 22.15
CA THR A 113 -14.98 20.81 21.26
C THR A 113 -14.47 20.73 19.82
N GLU A 114 -13.77 21.76 19.32
CA GLU A 114 -13.25 21.78 17.96
C GLU A 114 -12.11 20.78 17.80
N SER A 115 -11.19 20.73 18.73
CA SER A 115 -10.07 19.79 18.75
C SER A 115 -10.55 18.34 18.88
N LYS A 116 -11.53 18.06 19.75
CA LYS A 116 -12.19 16.75 19.83
C LYS A 116 -12.73 16.30 18.48
N ASN A 117 -13.46 17.17 17.81
CA ASN A 117 -14.04 16.88 16.51
C ASN A 117 -12.97 16.61 15.45
N LYS A 118 -11.91 17.41 15.41
CA LYS A 118 -10.78 17.21 14.47
C LYS A 118 -10.12 15.85 14.70
N MET A 119 -9.82 15.50 15.95
CA MET A 119 -9.18 14.22 16.28
C MET A 119 -10.08 13.04 15.93
N LEU A 120 -11.36 13.06 16.33
CA LEU A 120 -12.31 11.98 15.97
C LEU A 120 -12.44 11.82 14.45
N LYS A 121 -12.57 12.92 13.71
CA LYS A 121 -12.62 12.88 12.23
C LYS A 121 -11.33 12.41 11.58
N SER A 122 -10.20 12.50 12.25
CA SER A 122 -8.92 11.97 11.75
C SER A 122 -8.80 10.46 11.90
N LEU A 123 -9.51 9.86 12.87
CA LEU A 123 -9.43 8.43 13.18
C LEU A 123 -10.63 7.63 12.65
N ILE A 124 -11.80 8.27 12.55
CA ILE A 124 -13.05 7.61 12.21
C ILE A 124 -13.51 8.05 10.81
N GLU A 125 -13.76 7.08 9.95
CA GLU A 125 -14.32 7.32 8.62
C GLU A 125 -15.83 7.48 8.68
N LYS A 126 -16.49 6.56 9.39
CA LYS A 126 -17.94 6.47 9.46
C LYS A 126 -18.38 5.85 10.77
N ILE A 127 -19.51 6.33 11.31
CA ILE A 127 -20.23 5.68 12.39
C ILE A 127 -21.63 5.34 11.86
N ALA A 128 -22.02 4.07 11.92
CA ALA A 128 -23.37 3.64 11.67
C ALA A 128 -24.09 3.40 13.00
N TYR A 129 -25.28 3.98 13.12
CA TYR A 129 -26.13 3.83 14.28
C TYR A 129 -27.39 3.05 13.88
N SER A 130 -27.70 1.99 14.61
CA SER A 130 -28.94 1.25 14.46
C SER A 130 -29.65 1.11 15.81
N LYS A 131 -30.95 1.22 15.78
CA LYS A 131 -31.80 1.08 16.96
C LYS A 131 -32.92 0.09 16.66
N ASP A 132 -33.08 -0.92 17.52
CA ASP A 132 -34.22 -1.85 17.44
C ASP A 132 -35.49 -1.19 17.94
N ASN A 133 -36.43 -0.97 17.01
CA ASN A 133 -37.73 -0.34 17.30
C ASN A 133 -38.81 -1.35 17.82
N LYS A 134 -38.45 -2.54 18.26
CA LYS A 134 -39.39 -3.60 18.57
C LYS A 134 -40.25 -3.35 19.81
N ASN A 135 -40.01 -2.30 20.62
CA ASN A 135 -40.82 -2.02 21.81
C ASN A 135 -41.16 -0.52 21.93
N ALA A 136 -42.03 -0.04 21.05
CA ALA A 136 -42.59 1.33 21.15
C ALA A 136 -43.61 1.53 22.26
N TYR A 137 -44.16 0.44 22.86
CA TYR A 137 -45.19 0.48 23.90
C TYR A 137 -44.96 -0.64 24.93
N GLY A 138 -44.30 -0.34 26.06
CA GLY A 138 -44.20 -1.28 27.19
C GLY A 138 -43.19 -0.83 28.23
N LYS A 139 -43.58 -0.91 29.49
CA LYS A 139 -42.77 -0.59 30.68
C LYS A 139 -41.51 -1.47 30.74
N GLY A 140 -40.33 -0.84 30.75
CA GLY A 140 -39.04 -1.50 30.89
C GLY A 140 -38.18 -1.30 29.63
N ASN A 141 -37.77 -0.04 29.40
CA ASN A 141 -36.99 0.32 28.20
C ASN A 141 -35.52 0.06 28.45
N GLU A 142 -35.04 -1.14 28.17
CA GLU A 142 -33.65 -1.29 27.70
C GLU A 142 -33.66 -0.83 26.23
N ILE A 143 -33.08 0.36 25.99
CA ILE A 143 -32.88 0.88 24.65
C ILE A 143 -31.66 0.14 24.10
N ASN A 144 -31.88 -0.93 23.36
CA ASN A 144 -30.79 -1.60 22.62
C ASN A 144 -30.48 -0.77 21.37
N PHE A 145 -29.32 -0.20 21.35
CA PHE A 145 -28.72 0.43 20.16
C PHE A 145 -27.40 -0.24 19.83
N GLN A 146 -27.08 -0.25 18.56
CA GLN A 146 -25.79 -0.72 18.07
C GLN A 146 -25.07 0.45 17.38
N LEU A 147 -23.81 0.59 17.69
CA LEU A 147 -22.89 1.54 17.06
C LEU A 147 -21.77 0.77 16.36
N ASP A 148 -21.75 0.85 15.04
CA ASP A 148 -20.67 0.29 14.23
C ASP A 148 -19.73 1.43 13.87
N ILE A 149 -18.49 1.36 14.35
CA ILE A 149 -17.45 2.36 14.13
C ILE A 149 -16.50 1.85 13.06
N PHE A 150 -16.36 2.60 11.98
CA PHE A 150 -15.45 2.30 10.88
C PHE A 150 -14.21 3.19 10.98
N PRO A 151 -13.04 2.64 11.35
CA PRO A 151 -11.82 3.40 11.46
C PRO A 151 -11.25 3.79 10.09
N LYS A 152 -10.54 4.91 10.03
CA LYS A 152 -9.77 5.34 8.84
C LYS A 152 -8.45 4.57 8.74
N ILE A 153 -8.55 3.28 8.51
CA ILE A 153 -7.39 2.42 8.22
C ILE A 153 -7.51 2.01 6.76
N GLN A 154 -6.50 2.31 5.95
CA GLN A 154 -6.46 1.79 4.58
C GLN A 154 -6.32 0.27 4.65
N LYS A 155 -7.32 -0.43 4.11
CA LYS A 155 -7.27 -1.89 3.91
C LYS A 155 -6.78 -2.14 2.48
N ASN A 156 -5.85 -3.08 2.32
CA ASN A 156 -5.60 -3.64 1.00
C ASN A 156 -6.89 -4.33 0.52
N ASN A 157 -7.42 -3.89 -0.59
CA ASN A 157 -8.45 -4.59 -1.35
C ASN A 157 -7.82 -5.68 -2.22
#